data_f1be02e3f53da39ab5c262d93644dd90
#
_entry.id   f1be02e3f53da39ab5c262d93644dd90
#
_cell.length_a   1.000
_cell.length_b   1.000
_cell.length_c   1.000
_cell.angle_alpha   90.00
_cell.angle_beta   90.00
_cell.angle_gamma   90.00
#
_symmetry.space_group_name_H-M   'P 1'
#
loop_
_entity.id
_entity.type
_entity.pdbx_description
1 polymer ?
#
loop_
_entity_poly.entity_id
_entity_poly.type
_entity_poly.pdbx_seq_one_letter_code
_entity_poly.pdbx_strand_id
1 'polypeptide(L)'
;MNMKRMIVLVMTLAMTLTLCACGAKSLVGSYSDGLDYYAFDEETYTVYTRYSLMEEYEILDYGTYTLDGDILRLYPGGFSRVVEYTVVQENDKLALYTGGSLRIGTVYDKVSDKCIPPEDLSTTGNIFSDASDTF
;
A
#
# COMPACT_ATOMS: atom_id res chain seq x y z
N MET A 1 -44.52 4.48 -17.21
CA MET A 1 -43.24 3.94 -17.65
C MET A 1 -43.41 2.45 -17.96
N ASN A 2 -43.00 2.00 -19.12
CA ASN A 2 -43.16 0.62 -19.53
C ASN A 2 -42.24 -0.28 -18.71
N MET A 3 -42.75 -1.39 -18.19
CA MET A 3 -42.02 -2.34 -17.32
C MET A 3 -40.70 -2.83 -17.97
N LYS A 4 -40.70 -3.03 -19.28
CA LYS A 4 -39.49 -3.44 -20.05
C LYS A 4 -38.38 -2.36 -19.99
N ARG A 5 -38.71 -1.09 -20.01
CA ARG A 5 -37.75 0.01 -19.91
C ARG A 5 -37.15 0.12 -18.50
N MET A 6 -37.96 -0.17 -17.50
CA MET A 6 -37.51 -0.17 -16.10
C MET A 6 -36.52 -1.29 -15.82
N ILE A 7 -36.77 -2.50 -16.35
CA ILE A 7 -35.88 -3.65 -16.20
C ILE A 7 -34.51 -3.37 -16.87
N VAL A 8 -34.52 -2.80 -18.07
CA VAL A 8 -33.27 -2.47 -18.78
C VAL A 8 -32.47 -1.42 -18.00
N LEU A 9 -33.13 -0.45 -17.40
CA LEU A 9 -32.48 0.61 -16.64
C LEU A 9 -31.83 0.10 -15.36
N VAL A 10 -32.51 -0.82 -14.65
CA VAL A 10 -31.98 -1.48 -13.45
C VAL A 10 -30.81 -2.38 -13.78
N MET A 11 -30.89 -3.14 -14.87
CA MET A 11 -29.78 -4.01 -15.32
C MET A 11 -28.54 -3.20 -15.71
N THR A 12 -28.72 -2.08 -16.41
CA THR A 12 -27.60 -1.21 -16.80
C THR A 12 -26.93 -0.59 -15.56
N LEU A 13 -27.73 -0.19 -14.58
CA LEU A 13 -27.19 0.37 -13.34
C LEU A 13 -26.42 -0.67 -12.52
N ALA A 14 -26.94 -1.90 -12.43
CA ALA A 14 -26.28 -3.00 -11.74
C ALA A 14 -24.94 -3.39 -12.40
N MET A 15 -24.87 -3.40 -13.72
CA MET A 15 -23.62 -3.65 -14.46
C MET A 15 -22.57 -2.55 -14.23
N THR A 16 -23.00 -1.29 -14.20
CA THR A 16 -22.07 -0.18 -13.96
C THR A 16 -21.49 -0.22 -12.56
N LEU A 17 -22.30 -0.55 -11.56
CA LEU A 17 -21.84 -0.69 -10.18
C LEU A 17 -20.88 -1.85 -10.01
N THR A 18 -21.12 -2.97 -10.70
CA THR A 18 -20.23 -4.14 -10.65
C THR A 18 -18.87 -3.86 -11.29
N LEU A 19 -18.84 -3.14 -12.40
CA LEU A 19 -17.60 -2.72 -13.07
C LEU A 19 -16.79 -1.75 -12.21
N CYS A 20 -17.43 -0.81 -11.53
CA CYS A 20 -16.74 0.10 -10.61
C CYS A 20 -16.17 -0.63 -9.40
N ALA A 21 -16.87 -1.63 -8.86
CA ALA A 21 -16.41 -2.42 -7.73
C ALA A 21 -15.22 -3.31 -8.11
N CYS A 22 -15.18 -3.87 -9.32
CA CYS A 22 -14.08 -4.71 -9.80
C CYS A 22 -12.80 -3.93 -10.13
N GLY A 23 -12.90 -2.61 -10.43
CA GLY A 23 -11.75 -1.77 -10.78
C GLY A 23 -11.06 -1.09 -9.58
N ALA A 24 -11.68 -1.09 -8.41
CA ALA A 24 -11.19 -0.37 -7.24
C ALA A 24 -10.35 -1.29 -6.35
N LYS A 25 -9.07 -1.46 -6.68
CA LYS A 25 -8.10 -2.09 -5.77
C LYS A 25 -7.60 -1.04 -4.79
N SER A 26 -7.52 -1.40 -3.51
CA SER A 26 -6.96 -0.54 -2.47
C SER A 26 -5.79 -1.24 -1.81
N LEU A 27 -4.70 -0.50 -1.61
CA LEU A 27 -3.55 -0.96 -0.87
C LEU A 27 -3.60 -0.55 0.60
N VAL A 28 -4.59 0.20 1.02
CA VAL A 28 -4.71 0.65 2.42
C VAL A 28 -4.53 -0.52 3.37
N GLY A 29 -3.57 -0.40 4.28
CA GLY A 29 -3.20 -1.45 5.20
C GLY A 29 -1.72 -1.44 5.51
N SER A 30 -1.29 -2.45 6.26
CA SER A 30 0.09 -2.63 6.65
C SER A 30 0.54 -4.04 6.32
N TYR A 31 1.73 -4.17 5.76
CA TYR A 31 2.27 -5.42 5.21
C TYR A 31 3.73 -5.58 5.62
N SER A 32 4.16 -6.79 5.95
CA SER A 32 5.53 -7.05 6.37
C SER A 32 6.03 -8.44 5.93
N ASP A 33 7.33 -8.54 5.65
CA ASP A 33 8.02 -9.82 5.48
C ASP A 33 8.89 -10.18 6.69
N GLY A 34 8.78 -9.41 7.78
CA GLY A 34 9.58 -9.54 8.98
C GLY A 34 10.76 -8.56 9.04
N LEU A 35 11.30 -8.11 7.92
CA LEU A 35 12.40 -7.14 7.85
C LEU A 35 11.94 -5.79 7.31
N ASP A 36 11.19 -5.78 6.23
CA ASP A 36 10.59 -4.59 5.67
C ASP A 36 9.11 -4.53 6.03
N TYR A 37 8.62 -3.33 6.25
CA TYR A 37 7.25 -3.07 6.64
C TYR A 37 6.72 -1.90 5.83
N TYR A 38 5.64 -2.14 5.09
CA TYR A 38 4.96 -1.13 4.27
C TYR A 38 3.63 -0.75 4.90
N ALA A 39 3.44 0.52 5.17
CA ALA A 39 2.17 1.07 5.63
C ALA A 39 1.61 1.99 4.55
N PHE A 40 0.45 1.62 4.00
CA PHE A 40 -0.23 2.40 2.96
C PHE A 40 -1.50 3.03 3.52
N ASP A 41 -1.61 4.34 3.38
CA ASP A 41 -2.86 5.07 3.55
C ASP A 41 -3.49 5.30 2.17
N GLU A 42 -4.50 6.14 2.04
CA GLU A 42 -5.21 6.35 0.77
C GLU A 42 -4.30 6.94 -0.33
N GLU A 43 -3.41 7.86 0.03
CA GLU A 43 -2.53 8.57 -0.90
C GLU A 43 -1.06 8.54 -0.49
N THR A 44 -0.76 8.13 0.73
CA THR A 44 0.58 8.17 1.29
C THR A 44 1.07 6.79 1.70
N TYR A 45 2.38 6.63 1.74
CA TYR A 45 3.01 5.40 2.20
C TYR A 45 4.20 5.72 3.12
N THR A 46 4.51 4.76 3.99
CA THR A 46 5.74 4.75 4.78
C THR A 46 6.35 3.36 4.72
N VAL A 47 7.65 3.29 4.51
CA VAL A 47 8.41 2.05 4.53
C VAL A 47 9.31 2.07 5.75
N TYR A 48 9.23 1.01 6.53
CA TYR A 48 10.09 0.77 7.69
C TYR A 48 10.97 -0.43 7.40
N THR A 49 12.18 -0.42 7.93
CA THR A 49 13.11 -1.55 7.77
C THR A 49 13.86 -1.83 9.06
N ARG A 50 14.33 -3.05 9.19
CA ARG A 50 15.24 -3.48 10.25
C ARG A 50 16.19 -4.53 9.69
N TYR A 51 17.38 -4.62 10.25
CA TYR A 51 18.42 -5.54 9.77
C TYR A 51 18.22 -6.97 10.27
N SER A 52 17.54 -7.14 11.39
CA SER A 52 17.22 -8.45 11.94
C SER A 52 15.92 -8.44 12.71
N LEU A 53 15.37 -9.63 12.98
CA LEU A 53 14.15 -9.80 13.77
C LEU A 53 14.31 -9.35 15.23
N MET A 54 15.55 -9.17 15.69
CA MET A 54 15.87 -8.73 17.05
C MET A 54 16.02 -7.21 17.17
N GLU A 55 16.04 -6.50 16.04
CA GLU A 55 16.19 -5.05 16.00
C GLU A 55 14.85 -4.34 15.89
N GLU A 56 14.84 -3.07 16.28
CA GLU A 56 13.70 -2.19 16.10
C GLU A 56 13.63 -1.70 14.65
N TYR A 57 12.40 -1.39 14.19
CA TYR A 57 12.20 -0.79 12.88
C TYR A 57 12.62 0.67 12.84
N GLU A 58 13.15 1.08 11.71
CA GLU A 58 13.48 2.47 11.39
C GLU A 58 12.72 2.89 10.12
N ILE A 59 12.40 4.17 10.00
CA ILE A 59 11.79 4.70 8.79
C ILE A 59 12.85 4.74 7.69
N LEU A 60 12.61 3.99 6.61
CA LEU A 60 13.47 3.96 5.43
C LEU A 60 13.06 5.02 4.41
N ASP A 61 11.76 5.15 4.17
CA ASP A 61 11.22 6.02 3.14
C ASP A 61 9.75 6.36 3.42
N TYR A 62 9.29 7.48 2.88
CA TYR A 62 7.89 7.89 2.94
C TYR A 62 7.58 8.85 1.78
N GLY A 63 6.34 8.94 1.42
CA GLY A 63 5.89 9.82 0.35
C GLY A 63 4.45 9.58 -0.05
N THR A 64 4.14 9.93 -1.28
CA THR A 64 2.84 9.67 -1.90
C THR A 64 2.95 8.50 -2.86
N TYR A 65 1.83 7.91 -3.22
CA TYR A 65 1.80 6.84 -4.22
C TYR A 65 0.56 6.95 -5.09
N THR A 66 0.65 6.33 -6.26
CA THR A 66 -0.48 6.09 -7.14
C THR A 66 -0.57 4.61 -7.48
N LEU A 67 -1.79 4.11 -7.58
CA LEU A 67 -2.06 2.75 -8.02
C LEU A 67 -2.94 2.82 -9.26
N ASP A 68 -2.37 2.42 -10.40
CA ASP A 68 -3.07 2.39 -11.68
C ASP A 68 -3.11 0.95 -12.18
N GLY A 69 -4.27 0.30 -11.99
CA GLY A 69 -4.38 -1.13 -12.22
C GLY A 69 -3.43 -1.92 -11.33
N ASP A 70 -2.46 -2.59 -11.93
CA ASP A 70 -1.44 -3.36 -11.23
C ASP A 70 -0.12 -2.60 -11.06
N ILE A 71 -0.05 -1.34 -11.46
CA ILE A 71 1.17 -0.56 -11.40
C ILE A 71 1.12 0.38 -10.20
N LEU A 72 2.03 0.14 -9.26
CA LEU A 72 2.24 0.99 -8.10
C LEU A 72 3.44 1.89 -8.37
N ARG A 73 3.23 3.21 -8.25
CA ARG A 73 4.30 4.20 -8.33
C ARG A 73 4.45 4.89 -6.99
N LEU A 74 5.65 4.80 -6.44
CA LEU A 74 6.03 5.48 -5.21
C LEU A 74 6.79 6.75 -5.55
N TYR A 75 6.39 7.85 -4.91
CA TYR A 75 7.02 9.16 -5.06
C TYR A 75 7.70 9.52 -3.74
N PRO A 76 8.97 9.13 -3.53
CA PRO A 76 9.68 9.40 -2.29
C PRO A 76 9.80 10.88 -2.00
N GLY A 77 9.52 11.30 -0.76
CA GLY A 77 9.51 12.70 -0.38
C GLY A 77 10.87 13.39 -0.41
N GLY A 78 11.95 12.62 -0.25
CA GLY A 78 13.31 13.15 -0.26
C GLY A 78 14.07 12.99 -1.58
N PHE A 79 13.47 12.33 -2.58
CA PHE A 79 14.13 12.01 -3.84
C PHE A 79 13.24 12.35 -5.03
N SER A 80 13.85 12.73 -6.15
CA SER A 80 13.13 13.01 -7.39
C SER A 80 12.82 11.75 -8.21
N ARG A 81 13.26 10.59 -7.77
CA ARG A 81 13.13 9.33 -8.50
C ARG A 81 11.84 8.62 -8.13
N VAL A 82 11.05 8.26 -9.14
CA VAL A 82 9.85 7.44 -8.98
C VAL A 82 10.25 5.97 -8.95
N VAL A 83 9.70 5.22 -8.00
CA VAL A 83 9.88 3.77 -7.92
C VAL A 83 8.61 3.10 -8.40
N GLU A 84 8.73 2.17 -9.34
CA GLU A 84 7.59 1.48 -9.94
C GLU A 84 7.64 -0.01 -9.64
N TYR A 85 6.50 -0.55 -9.20
CA TYR A 85 6.31 -1.97 -8.95
C TYR A 85 5.07 -2.48 -9.69
N THR A 86 5.11 -3.73 -10.09
CA THR A 86 3.90 -4.49 -10.43
C THR A 86 3.39 -5.15 -9.16
N VAL A 87 2.12 -4.97 -8.87
CA VAL A 87 1.49 -5.41 -7.62
C VAL A 87 0.59 -6.61 -7.89
N VAL A 88 0.74 -7.64 -7.07
CA VAL A 88 -0.22 -8.74 -6.99
C VAL A 88 -0.71 -8.82 -5.55
N GLN A 89 -2.01 -8.74 -5.36
CA GLN A 89 -2.64 -8.76 -4.05
C GLN A 89 -3.61 -9.93 -3.98
N GLU A 90 -3.31 -10.89 -3.11
CA GLU A 90 -4.05 -12.14 -3.04
C GLU A 90 -3.95 -12.75 -1.63
N ASN A 91 -5.08 -13.21 -1.07
CA ASN A 91 -5.14 -13.95 0.18
C ASN A 91 -4.38 -13.31 1.36
N ASP A 92 -4.61 -12.02 1.59
CA ASP A 92 -3.92 -11.25 2.63
C ASP A 92 -2.40 -11.16 2.44
N LYS A 93 -1.95 -11.28 1.19
CA LYS A 93 -0.55 -11.11 0.81
C LYS A 93 -0.42 -10.03 -0.25
N LEU A 94 0.69 -9.31 -0.18
CA LEU A 94 1.05 -8.29 -1.15
C LEU A 94 2.39 -8.67 -1.77
N ALA A 95 2.43 -8.88 -3.07
CA ALA A 95 3.67 -9.09 -3.79
C ALA A 95 4.02 -7.85 -4.60
N LEU A 96 5.25 -7.38 -4.46
CA LEU A 96 5.80 -6.25 -5.20
C LEU A 96 6.91 -6.75 -6.12
N TYR A 97 6.73 -6.59 -7.43
CA TYR A 97 7.69 -7.02 -8.46
C TYR A 97 8.30 -5.81 -9.14
N THR A 98 9.61 -5.82 -9.29
CA THR A 98 10.37 -4.75 -9.93
C THR A 98 10.51 -4.95 -11.43
N GLY A 99 10.61 -3.84 -12.19
CA GLY A 99 10.96 -3.85 -13.60
C GLY A 99 9.94 -4.49 -14.55
N GLY A 100 8.68 -4.58 -14.15
CA GLY A 100 7.65 -5.23 -14.96
C GLY A 100 7.80 -6.74 -15.09
N SER A 101 8.71 -7.36 -14.33
CA SER A 101 8.96 -8.80 -14.31
C SER A 101 8.33 -9.42 -13.08
N LEU A 102 7.54 -10.49 -13.29
CA LEU A 102 6.97 -11.26 -12.18
C LEU A 102 7.96 -12.28 -11.59
N ARG A 103 9.25 -12.17 -11.90
CA ARG A 103 10.29 -13.10 -11.42
C ARG A 103 11.08 -12.55 -10.25
N ILE A 104 11.19 -11.22 -10.14
CA ILE A 104 11.96 -10.57 -9.08
C ILE A 104 10.99 -9.73 -8.25
N GLY A 105 10.68 -10.24 -7.08
CA GLY A 105 9.73 -9.57 -6.20
C GLY A 105 9.81 -10.10 -4.78
N THR A 106 9.16 -9.41 -3.90
CA THR A 106 9.04 -9.77 -2.49
C THR A 106 7.58 -9.89 -2.10
N VAL A 107 7.28 -10.91 -1.32
CA VAL A 107 5.93 -11.15 -0.80
C VAL A 107 5.87 -10.70 0.66
N TYR A 108 4.86 -9.89 0.97
CA TYR A 108 4.60 -9.38 2.30
C TYR A 108 3.27 -9.91 2.80
N ASP A 109 3.23 -10.31 4.06
CA ASP A 109 2.00 -10.71 4.73
C ASP A 109 1.28 -9.48 5.28
N LYS A 110 -0.04 -9.48 5.19
CA LYS A 110 -0.87 -8.42 5.75
C LYS A 110 -0.83 -8.47 7.28
N VAL A 111 -0.44 -7.37 7.89
CA VAL A 111 -0.42 -7.20 9.35
C VAL A 111 -1.71 -6.59 9.83
N SER A 112 -2.28 -5.64 9.10
CA SER A 112 -3.50 -4.93 9.45
C SER A 112 -4.19 -4.39 8.20
N ASP A 113 -5.49 -4.23 8.25
CA ASP A 113 -6.29 -3.53 7.23
C ASP A 113 -6.14 -2.01 7.32
N LYS A 114 -5.48 -1.52 8.36
CA LYS A 114 -5.24 -0.10 8.60
C LYS A 114 -3.79 0.25 8.37
N CYS A 115 -3.55 1.50 8.00
CA CYS A 115 -2.21 2.07 7.92
C CYS A 115 -1.72 2.37 9.34
N ILE A 116 -0.98 1.44 9.92
CA ILE A 116 -0.42 1.56 11.28
C ILE A 116 1.10 1.35 11.24
N PRO A 117 1.86 2.01 12.14
CA PRO A 117 3.29 1.76 12.25
C PRO A 117 3.55 0.37 12.87
N PRO A 118 4.76 -0.20 12.68
CA PRO A 118 5.13 -1.44 13.36
C PRO A 118 5.24 -1.21 14.88
N GLU A 119 4.97 -2.27 15.66
CA GLU A 119 5.05 -2.20 17.12
C GLU A 119 6.47 -1.92 17.62
N ASP A 120 7.47 -2.50 16.95
CA ASP A 120 8.89 -2.37 17.32
C ASP A 120 9.56 -1.18 16.62
N LEU A 121 8.87 -0.04 16.55
CA LEU A 121 9.43 1.16 15.94
C LEU A 121 10.45 1.82 16.88
N SER A 122 11.65 2.07 16.35
CA SER A 122 12.70 2.76 17.09
C SER A 122 12.36 4.23 17.28
N THR A 123 12.36 4.67 18.54
CA THR A 123 12.18 6.09 18.87
C THR A 123 13.42 6.91 18.52
N THR A 124 14.59 6.29 18.51
CA THR A 124 15.85 6.95 18.16
C THR A 124 16.00 7.21 16.67
N GLY A 125 15.38 6.37 15.82
CA GLY A 125 15.33 6.58 14.38
C GLY A 125 14.36 7.67 13.96
N ASN A 126 13.47 8.11 14.84
CA ASN A 126 12.47 9.13 14.56
C ASN A 126 12.93 10.49 15.10
N ILE A 127 13.82 11.13 14.37
CA ILE A 127 14.44 12.41 14.74
C ILE A 127 13.41 13.51 14.99
N PHE A 128 12.30 13.48 14.27
CA PHE A 128 11.23 14.48 14.43
C PHE A 128 10.44 14.29 15.72
N SER A 129 10.26 13.06 16.15
CA SER A 129 9.60 12.73 17.41
C SER A 129 10.44 13.15 18.60
N ASP A 130 11.74 12.88 18.58
CA ASP A 130 12.68 13.29 19.63
C ASP A 130 12.79 14.80 19.74
N ALA A 131 12.79 15.52 18.63
CA ALA A 131 12.82 16.98 18.62
C ALA A 131 11.55 17.59 19.21
N SER A 132 10.39 16.96 19.03
CA SER A 132 9.15 17.43 19.62
C SER A 132 9.02 17.11 21.10
N ASP A 133 9.60 16.01 21.56
CA ASP A 133 9.56 15.59 22.96
C ASP A 133 10.54 16.36 23.85
N THR A 134 11.56 16.97 23.25
CA THR A 134 12.56 17.74 23.97
C THR A 134 12.12 19.19 24.23
N PHE A 135 11.07 19.60 23.57
CA PHE A 135 10.51 20.93 23.65
C PHE A 135 9.05 20.89 24.12
#